data_f1d32484647859bd20b502c89416bfc8
#
_entry.id   f1d32484647859bd20b502c89416bfc8
#
_cell.length_a   1.000
_cell.length_b   1.000
_cell.length_c   1.000
_cell.angle_alpha   90.00
_cell.angle_beta   90.00
_cell.angle_gamma   90.00
#
_symmetry.space_group_name_H-M   'P 1'
#
loop_
_entity.id
_entity.type
_entity.pdbx_description
1 polymer ?
#
loop_
_entity_poly.entity_id
_entity_poly.type
_entity_poly.pdbx_seq_one_letter_code
_entity_poly.pdbx_strand_id
1 'polypeptide(L)'
;MKKIICVLMSCMLFVMAGCSGHSKNIRFGAADIGGMYYSFASTFTQLADKEIDGYAFETKTTAGSVANLRLISDGYIELAIVQADLLSDAYNASGAFADKKYQKGYKAVASLYTEGCQIVVRKDSGITSVDDLINKTVSIGASESGTEKNAEQILKVSGITDELINKVNMDYTEAAEKLKNGEIDAFFCTAGTRTGVIEQLAKECDIRLVSLDDKCIDKMLSAYSLCEKYIIPAGTYQGQDSDVTTIGVKAVLIAKQSLSDDVIKNVTKTLFEHASDFKYATSLDITFDINEAANGVDIPFHKGAAAYYTEHGISVLTE
;
A
#
# COMPACT_ATOMS: atom_id res chain seq x y z
N MET A 1 32.25 -25.67 77.54
CA MET A 1 32.53 -26.45 76.36
C MET A 1 31.29 -26.37 75.47
N LYS A 2 31.28 -25.44 74.55
CA LYS A 2 30.14 -25.19 73.63
C LYS A 2 30.49 -25.76 72.27
N LYS A 3 29.70 -26.72 71.82
CA LYS A 3 29.81 -27.29 70.48
C LYS A 3 29.15 -26.33 69.49
N ILE A 4 29.90 -25.85 68.52
CA ILE A 4 29.43 -25.05 67.40
C ILE A 4 29.11 -26.02 66.29
N ILE A 5 27.79 -26.09 65.90
CA ILE A 5 27.32 -26.84 64.76
C ILE A 5 27.31 -25.84 63.56
N CYS A 6 28.24 -26.11 62.61
CA CYS A 6 28.17 -25.38 61.31
C CYS A 6 27.15 -26.06 60.44
N VAL A 7 26.05 -25.33 60.18
CA VAL A 7 25.08 -25.70 59.13
C VAL A 7 25.57 -25.11 57.82
N LEU A 8 26.00 -25.96 56.92
CA LEU A 8 26.29 -25.59 55.53
C LEU A 8 24.95 -25.41 54.80
N MET A 9 24.60 -24.17 54.61
CA MET A 9 23.46 -23.80 53.76
C MET A 9 23.95 -23.70 52.30
N SER A 10 23.74 -24.80 51.54
CA SER A 10 23.99 -24.85 50.11
C SER A 10 23.02 -23.90 49.38
N CYS A 11 23.47 -22.71 49.02
CA CYS A 11 22.75 -21.85 48.11
C CYS A 11 22.81 -22.42 46.69
N MET A 12 21.78 -23.15 46.30
CA MET A 12 21.52 -23.50 44.91
C MET A 12 21.08 -22.24 44.18
N LEU A 13 22.01 -21.56 43.54
CA LEU A 13 21.74 -20.48 42.57
C LEU A 13 21.13 -21.14 41.34
N PHE A 14 19.80 -21.12 41.27
CA PHE A 14 19.07 -21.26 40.00
C PHE A 14 19.42 -20.05 39.14
N VAL A 15 20.41 -20.21 38.25
CA VAL A 15 20.58 -19.29 37.13
C VAL A 15 19.38 -19.53 36.19
N MET A 16 18.32 -18.77 36.39
CA MET A 16 17.31 -18.58 35.38
C MET A 16 18.01 -17.84 34.24
N ALA A 17 18.58 -18.58 33.31
CA ALA A 17 18.90 -18.06 31.99
C ALA A 17 17.57 -17.72 31.30
N GLY A 18 17.02 -16.59 31.67
CA GLY A 18 16.00 -15.94 30.91
C GLY A 18 16.62 -15.55 29.57
N CYS A 19 16.46 -16.39 28.57
CA CYS A 19 16.58 -15.96 27.19
C CYS A 19 15.50 -14.91 26.93
N SER A 20 15.72 -13.67 27.36
CA SER A 20 15.07 -12.53 26.75
C SER A 20 15.74 -12.35 25.39
N GLY A 21 15.42 -13.23 24.45
CA GLY A 21 15.71 -12.98 23.05
C GLY A 21 15.02 -11.66 22.71
N HIS A 22 15.80 -10.60 22.50
CA HIS A 22 15.27 -9.37 21.97
C HIS A 22 14.72 -9.71 20.59
N SER A 23 13.39 -9.70 20.44
CA SER A 23 12.77 -9.84 19.14
C SER A 23 13.28 -8.71 18.23
N LYS A 24 13.67 -9.05 17.02
CA LYS A 24 14.06 -8.05 16.03
C LYS A 24 12.77 -7.40 15.52
N ASN A 25 12.68 -6.07 15.61
CA ASN A 25 11.51 -5.36 15.12
C ASN A 25 11.51 -5.28 13.60
N ILE A 26 10.38 -5.63 13.00
CA ILE A 26 10.06 -5.43 11.58
C ILE A 26 8.94 -4.40 11.50
N ARG A 27 9.28 -3.21 11.02
CA ARG A 27 8.34 -2.10 10.83
C ARG A 27 7.77 -2.17 9.43
N PHE A 28 6.46 -2.27 9.33
CA PHE A 28 5.73 -2.36 8.08
C PHE A 28 5.13 -1.00 7.72
N GLY A 29 5.72 -0.32 6.74
CA GLY A 29 5.20 0.94 6.22
C GLY A 29 3.93 0.71 5.40
N ALA A 30 2.84 1.25 5.88
CA ALA A 30 1.53 1.14 5.24
C ALA A 30 1.17 2.42 4.47
N ALA A 31 0.15 3.13 4.90
CA ALA A 31 -0.25 4.45 4.48
C ALA A 31 -1.21 5.03 5.53
N ASP A 32 -2.17 5.86 5.11
CA ASP A 32 -3.24 6.39 5.94
C ASP A 32 -4.12 5.28 6.54
N ILE A 33 -4.60 5.49 7.78
CA ILE A 33 -5.45 4.55 8.54
C ILE A 33 -6.76 4.23 7.79
N GLY A 34 -7.33 5.20 7.06
CA GLY A 34 -8.52 5.00 6.24
C GLY A 34 -8.30 4.24 4.95
N GLY A 35 -7.04 3.92 4.61
CA GLY A 35 -6.64 3.27 3.37
C GLY A 35 -6.46 1.76 3.48
N MET A 36 -6.39 1.12 2.32
CA MET A 36 -6.25 -0.33 2.19
C MET A 36 -4.90 -0.85 2.68
N TYR A 37 -3.80 -0.13 2.43
CA TYR A 37 -2.47 -0.52 2.89
C TYR A 37 -2.41 -0.70 4.40
N TYR A 38 -3.08 0.18 5.15
CA TYR A 38 -3.10 0.09 6.60
C TYR A 38 -3.88 -1.14 7.09
N SER A 39 -5.06 -1.39 6.54
CA SER A 39 -5.87 -2.56 6.89
C SER A 39 -5.13 -3.87 6.58
N PHE A 40 -4.49 -3.94 5.40
CA PHE A 40 -3.66 -5.07 5.00
C PHE A 40 -2.47 -5.26 5.95
N ALA A 41 -1.65 -4.23 6.15
CA ALA A 41 -0.45 -4.30 6.99
C ALA A 41 -0.79 -4.64 8.44
N SER A 42 -1.89 -4.09 8.97
CA SER A 42 -2.36 -4.41 10.33
C SER A 42 -2.75 -5.88 10.48
N THR A 43 -3.46 -6.43 9.51
CA THR A 43 -3.80 -7.86 9.49
C THR A 43 -2.55 -8.72 9.36
N PHE A 44 -1.67 -8.36 8.42
CA PHE A 44 -0.43 -9.09 8.18
C PHE A 44 0.47 -9.13 9.42
N THR A 45 0.69 -7.99 10.07
CA THR A 45 1.55 -7.93 11.27
C THR A 45 1.02 -8.78 12.41
N GLN A 46 -0.31 -8.84 12.60
CA GLN A 46 -0.94 -9.70 13.61
C GLN A 46 -0.77 -11.19 13.33
N LEU A 47 -0.78 -11.59 12.06
CA LEU A 47 -0.55 -12.98 11.64
C LEU A 47 0.94 -13.33 11.77
N ALA A 48 1.81 -12.48 11.26
CA ALA A 48 3.26 -12.67 11.28
C ALA A 48 3.84 -12.76 12.71
N ASP A 49 3.31 -11.96 13.65
CA ASP A 49 3.69 -12.04 15.07
C ASP A 49 3.40 -13.40 15.70
N LYS A 50 2.42 -14.14 15.19
CA LYS A 50 2.06 -15.46 15.70
C LYS A 50 2.87 -16.59 15.05
N GLU A 51 3.36 -16.38 13.83
CA GLU A 51 3.92 -17.45 13.00
C GLU A 51 5.43 -17.33 12.79
N ILE A 52 6.02 -16.14 12.98
CA ILE A 52 7.43 -15.89 12.70
C ILE A 52 8.17 -15.61 14.00
N ASP A 53 8.69 -16.68 14.62
CA ASP A 53 9.40 -16.59 15.87
C ASP A 53 10.66 -15.71 15.82
N GLY A 54 10.94 -15.00 16.91
CA GLY A 54 12.13 -14.16 17.09
C GLY A 54 12.02 -12.78 16.45
N TYR A 55 10.85 -12.42 15.91
CA TYR A 55 10.56 -11.12 15.35
C TYR A 55 9.29 -10.52 15.97
N ALA A 56 9.21 -9.21 15.98
CA ALA A 56 8.00 -8.45 16.34
C ALA A 56 7.63 -7.54 15.16
N PHE A 57 6.41 -7.65 14.67
CA PHE A 57 5.94 -6.89 13.52
C PHE A 57 5.09 -5.71 13.97
N GLU A 58 5.35 -4.55 13.40
CA GLU A 58 4.66 -3.31 13.78
C GLU A 58 4.20 -2.55 12.53
N THR A 59 2.91 -2.30 12.42
CA THR A 59 2.34 -1.43 11.36
C THR A 59 2.66 0.03 11.64
N LYS A 60 3.20 0.72 10.63
CA LYS A 60 3.49 2.17 10.66
C LYS A 60 2.61 2.91 9.67
N THR A 61 1.94 3.97 10.13
CA THR A 61 1.31 4.94 9.25
C THR A 61 2.37 5.75 8.52
N THR A 62 2.15 5.98 7.23
CA THR A 62 3.02 6.78 6.36
C THR A 62 2.15 7.57 5.39
N ALA A 63 2.74 8.41 4.56
CA ALA A 63 2.01 9.08 3.50
C ALA A 63 1.67 8.16 2.30
N GLY A 64 2.29 6.99 2.18
CA GLY A 64 2.06 6.03 1.10
C GLY A 64 3.31 5.71 0.27
N SER A 65 3.14 5.40 -1.01
CA SER A 65 4.16 4.72 -1.83
C SER A 65 5.50 5.46 -1.92
N VAL A 66 5.50 6.77 -2.18
CA VAL A 66 6.75 7.56 -2.30
C VAL A 66 7.47 7.64 -0.95
N ALA A 67 6.70 7.91 0.12
CA ALA A 67 7.25 7.91 1.48
C ALA A 67 7.80 6.54 1.87
N ASN A 68 7.11 5.46 1.54
CA ASN A 68 7.54 4.09 1.82
C ASN A 68 8.85 3.73 1.12
N LEU A 69 9.00 4.09 -0.15
CA LEU A 69 10.25 3.89 -0.91
C LEU A 69 11.42 4.64 -0.27
N ARG A 70 11.20 5.87 0.17
CA ARG A 70 12.20 6.64 0.91
C ARG A 70 12.54 6.01 2.26
N LEU A 71 11.54 5.69 3.06
CA LEU A 71 11.71 5.16 4.41
C LEU A 71 12.40 3.80 4.44
N ILE A 72 12.09 2.91 3.48
CA ILE A 72 12.76 1.59 3.38
C ILE A 72 14.21 1.75 2.94
N SER A 73 14.50 2.64 2.01
CA SER A 73 15.86 2.92 1.53
C SER A 73 16.74 3.55 2.63
N ASP A 74 16.14 4.43 3.45
CA ASP A 74 16.81 5.07 4.59
C ASP A 74 16.91 4.14 5.81
N GLY A 75 16.26 2.95 5.77
CA GLY A 75 16.32 1.94 6.83
C GLY A 75 15.39 2.22 8.01
N TYR A 76 14.39 3.08 7.85
CA TYR A 76 13.38 3.36 8.89
C TYR A 76 12.29 2.30 8.97
N ILE A 77 12.05 1.56 7.89
CA ILE A 77 11.09 0.45 7.83
C ILE A 77 11.73 -0.76 7.13
N GLU A 78 11.21 -1.95 7.37
CA GLU A 78 11.73 -3.21 6.86
C GLU A 78 10.83 -3.84 5.78
N LEU A 79 9.52 -3.62 5.87
CA LEU A 79 8.51 -4.01 4.88
C LEU A 79 7.70 -2.80 4.46
N ALA A 80 7.17 -2.80 3.25
CA ALA A 80 6.25 -1.77 2.80
C ALA A 80 5.33 -2.26 1.68
N ILE A 81 4.18 -1.60 1.51
CA ILE A 81 3.37 -1.68 0.28
C ILE A 81 3.60 -0.42 -0.53
N VAL A 82 3.79 -0.59 -1.83
CA VAL A 82 4.02 0.51 -2.78
C VAL A 82 3.34 0.20 -4.11
N GLN A 83 3.06 1.22 -4.90
CA GLN A 83 2.57 1.06 -6.27
C GLN A 83 3.68 0.58 -7.19
N ALA A 84 3.35 -0.31 -8.13
CA ALA A 84 4.32 -0.94 -9.04
C ALA A 84 5.00 0.05 -9.97
N ASP A 85 4.28 1.05 -10.48
CA ASP A 85 4.82 2.10 -11.34
C ASP A 85 5.86 2.96 -10.60
N LEU A 86 5.57 3.37 -9.37
CA LEU A 86 6.51 4.12 -8.54
C LEU A 86 7.68 3.27 -8.06
N LEU A 87 7.44 1.98 -7.82
CA LEU A 87 8.50 1.02 -7.49
C LEU A 87 9.50 0.87 -8.64
N SER A 88 9.00 0.72 -9.87
CA SER A 88 9.80 0.67 -11.09
C SER A 88 10.59 1.96 -11.30
N ASP A 89 9.91 3.10 -11.23
CA ASP A 89 10.55 4.41 -11.37
C ASP A 89 11.67 4.63 -10.35
N ALA A 90 11.42 4.30 -9.08
CA ALA A 90 12.40 4.47 -8.02
C ALA A 90 13.59 3.52 -8.19
N TYR A 91 13.36 2.26 -8.58
CA TYR A 91 14.42 1.28 -8.77
C TYR A 91 15.31 1.61 -9.97
N ASN A 92 14.72 2.14 -11.04
CA ASN A 92 15.40 2.49 -12.31
C ASN A 92 15.90 3.95 -12.35
N ALA A 93 15.71 4.74 -11.29
CA ALA A 93 16.02 6.16 -11.25
C ALA A 93 15.38 6.93 -12.42
N SER A 94 14.09 6.70 -12.66
CA SER A 94 13.30 7.30 -13.74
C SER A 94 12.10 8.09 -13.20
N GLY A 95 11.34 8.71 -14.10
CA GLY A 95 10.11 9.40 -13.77
C GLY A 95 10.27 10.40 -12.61
N ALA A 96 9.44 10.25 -11.59
CA ALA A 96 9.46 11.09 -10.39
C ALA A 96 10.73 10.93 -9.53
N PHE A 97 11.57 9.95 -9.82
CA PHE A 97 12.79 9.61 -9.05
C PHE A 97 14.09 9.81 -9.81
N ALA A 98 14.10 10.43 -11.00
CA ALA A 98 15.28 10.61 -11.83
C ALA A 98 16.46 11.25 -11.07
N ASP A 99 16.20 12.19 -10.16
CA ASP A 99 17.20 12.87 -9.35
C ASP A 99 17.29 12.38 -7.90
N LYS A 100 16.63 11.25 -7.56
CA LYS A 100 16.56 10.72 -6.20
C LYS A 100 17.59 9.63 -5.95
N LYS A 101 17.95 9.42 -4.67
CA LYS A 101 18.97 8.45 -4.25
C LYS A 101 18.43 7.19 -3.59
N TYR A 102 17.16 7.13 -3.27
CA TYR A 102 16.53 6.00 -2.57
C TYR A 102 15.87 5.01 -3.53
N GLN A 103 16.65 4.48 -4.48
CA GLN A 103 16.16 3.52 -5.48
C GLN A 103 16.51 2.08 -5.16
N LYS A 104 17.38 1.82 -4.19
CA LYS A 104 17.96 0.50 -3.91
C LYS A 104 17.90 0.17 -2.42
N GLY A 105 18.18 -1.09 -2.09
CA GLY A 105 18.18 -1.59 -0.71
C GLY A 105 16.93 -2.36 -0.35
N TYR A 106 16.00 -2.54 -1.29
CA TYR A 106 14.80 -3.34 -1.17
C TYR A 106 14.62 -4.27 -2.38
N LYS A 107 13.76 -5.26 -2.23
CA LYS A 107 13.39 -6.27 -3.23
C LYS A 107 11.90 -6.54 -3.16
N ALA A 108 11.31 -6.98 -4.26
CA ALA A 108 9.91 -7.39 -4.30
C ALA A 108 9.68 -8.67 -3.49
N VAL A 109 8.50 -8.78 -2.88
CA VAL A 109 8.03 -9.99 -2.22
C VAL A 109 6.83 -10.56 -2.96
N ALA A 110 5.80 -9.75 -3.23
CA ALA A 110 4.60 -10.17 -3.95
C ALA A 110 3.86 -8.99 -4.58
N SER A 111 3.29 -9.19 -5.76
CA SER A 111 2.17 -8.39 -6.24
C SER A 111 0.92 -8.78 -5.44
N LEU A 112 0.13 -7.80 -4.99
CA LEU A 112 -1.01 -8.01 -4.10
C LEU A 112 -2.34 -7.91 -4.83
N TYR A 113 -2.73 -6.72 -5.20
CA TYR A 113 -4.00 -6.41 -5.86
C TYR A 113 -3.89 -5.17 -6.74
N THR A 114 -4.90 -4.93 -7.58
CA THR A 114 -4.99 -3.70 -8.37
C THR A 114 -5.71 -2.62 -7.58
N GLU A 115 -5.15 -1.43 -7.57
CA GLU A 115 -5.71 -0.21 -7.00
C GLU A 115 -6.33 0.63 -8.12
N GLY A 116 -7.62 0.91 -8.03
CA GLY A 116 -8.28 1.84 -8.95
C GLY A 116 -8.08 3.29 -8.52
N CYS A 117 -7.72 4.17 -9.45
CA CYS A 117 -7.65 5.60 -9.18
C CYS A 117 -9.07 6.19 -9.24
N GLN A 118 -9.63 6.54 -8.10
CA GLN A 118 -10.99 7.00 -7.93
C GLN A 118 -11.00 8.53 -7.80
N ILE A 119 -11.82 9.21 -8.62
CA ILE A 119 -12.07 10.65 -8.50
C ILE A 119 -13.47 10.81 -7.91
N VAL A 120 -13.54 11.28 -6.67
CA VAL A 120 -14.76 11.37 -5.89
C VAL A 120 -15.24 12.80 -5.83
N VAL A 121 -16.52 13.00 -6.15
CA VAL A 121 -17.19 14.30 -6.09
C VAL A 121 -18.56 14.17 -5.43
N ARG A 122 -19.13 15.27 -4.95
CA ARG A 122 -20.55 15.26 -4.58
C ARG A 122 -21.42 15.13 -5.84
N LYS A 123 -22.50 14.39 -5.75
CA LYS A 123 -23.42 14.10 -6.86
C LYS A 123 -24.05 15.39 -7.44
N ASP A 124 -24.26 16.39 -6.59
CA ASP A 124 -24.84 17.69 -6.94
C ASP A 124 -23.82 18.75 -7.42
N SER A 125 -22.52 18.43 -7.46
CA SER A 125 -21.45 19.36 -7.84
C SER A 125 -21.47 19.79 -9.32
N GLY A 126 -22.18 19.04 -10.18
CA GLY A 126 -22.13 19.23 -11.63
C GLY A 126 -20.86 18.70 -12.30
N ILE A 127 -19.89 18.17 -11.54
CA ILE A 127 -18.65 17.60 -12.07
C ILE A 127 -18.94 16.17 -12.60
N THR A 128 -18.68 15.94 -13.88
CA THR A 128 -18.95 14.69 -14.59
C THR A 128 -17.75 14.15 -15.37
N SER A 129 -16.74 14.98 -15.58
CA SER A 129 -15.51 14.67 -16.32
C SER A 129 -14.28 15.25 -15.63
N VAL A 130 -13.09 14.85 -16.06
CA VAL A 130 -11.82 15.43 -15.56
C VAL A 130 -11.71 16.91 -15.96
N ASP A 131 -12.23 17.31 -17.11
CA ASP A 131 -12.20 18.71 -17.57
C ASP A 131 -13.03 19.64 -16.66
N ASP A 132 -14.07 19.13 -15.99
CA ASP A 132 -14.87 19.90 -15.04
C ASP A 132 -14.11 20.24 -13.74
N LEU A 133 -12.91 19.67 -13.52
CA LEU A 133 -12.03 20.00 -12.40
C LEU A 133 -11.32 21.36 -12.60
N ILE A 134 -11.37 21.95 -13.79
CA ILE A 134 -10.79 23.29 -14.04
C ILE A 134 -11.46 24.33 -13.13
N ASN A 135 -10.64 25.15 -12.49
CA ASN A 135 -11.02 26.15 -11.47
C ASN A 135 -11.64 25.56 -10.18
N LYS A 136 -11.45 24.26 -9.92
CA LYS A 136 -11.93 23.59 -8.71
C LYS A 136 -10.81 23.42 -7.67
N THR A 137 -11.23 23.26 -6.42
CA THR A 137 -10.33 22.85 -5.33
C THR A 137 -10.34 21.33 -5.21
N VAL A 138 -9.21 20.70 -5.50
CA VAL A 138 -9.10 19.24 -5.62
C VAL A 138 -8.00 18.71 -4.72
N SER A 139 -8.36 17.78 -3.82
CA SER A 139 -7.36 17.02 -3.10
C SER A 139 -6.76 15.95 -4.02
N ILE A 140 -5.44 16.02 -4.20
CA ILE A 140 -4.68 15.07 -5.03
C ILE A 140 -4.07 13.93 -4.21
N GLY A 141 -4.47 13.77 -2.96
CA GLY A 141 -3.90 12.81 -2.00
C GLY A 141 -2.85 13.45 -1.08
N ALA A 142 -2.40 12.70 -0.10
CA ALA A 142 -1.34 13.15 0.81
C ALA A 142 -0.04 13.39 0.04
N SER A 143 0.75 14.36 0.48
CA SER A 143 2.09 14.57 -0.10
C SER A 143 2.96 13.33 0.08
N GLU A 144 3.76 12.97 -0.92
CA GLU A 144 4.54 11.72 -1.01
C GLU A 144 3.66 10.44 -1.09
N SER A 145 2.37 10.54 -1.44
CA SER A 145 1.52 9.37 -1.72
C SER A 145 1.62 8.91 -3.18
N GLY A 146 1.18 7.66 -3.42
CA GLY A 146 0.97 7.18 -4.79
C GLY A 146 -0.22 7.85 -5.45
N THR A 147 -1.25 8.19 -4.69
CA THR A 147 -2.43 8.93 -5.18
C THR A 147 -2.04 10.30 -5.72
N GLU A 148 -1.15 11.04 -5.04
CA GLU A 148 -0.64 12.31 -5.54
C GLU A 148 -0.03 12.15 -6.93
N LYS A 149 0.78 11.10 -7.14
CA LYS A 149 1.43 10.86 -8.44
C LYS A 149 0.44 10.45 -9.52
N ASN A 150 -0.52 9.58 -9.21
CA ASN A 150 -1.56 9.20 -10.20
C ASN A 150 -2.48 10.38 -10.54
N ALA A 151 -2.84 11.22 -9.58
CA ALA A 151 -3.59 12.45 -9.84
C ALA A 151 -2.81 13.41 -10.74
N GLU A 152 -1.54 13.67 -10.45
CA GLU A 152 -0.65 14.49 -11.29
C GLU A 152 -0.54 13.95 -12.72
N GLN A 153 -0.42 12.61 -12.88
CA GLN A 153 -0.36 11.95 -14.17
C GLN A 153 -1.66 12.15 -14.98
N ILE A 154 -2.83 11.89 -14.36
CA ILE A 154 -4.15 12.06 -15.00
C ILE A 154 -4.38 13.52 -15.39
N LEU A 155 -4.14 14.46 -14.50
CA LEU A 155 -4.28 15.90 -14.78
C LEU A 155 -3.37 16.32 -15.94
N LYS A 156 -2.11 15.88 -15.94
CA LYS A 156 -1.13 16.17 -16.99
C LYS A 156 -1.57 15.66 -18.36
N VAL A 157 -1.99 14.40 -18.48
CA VAL A 157 -2.41 13.83 -19.79
C VAL A 157 -3.74 14.45 -20.28
N SER A 158 -4.56 14.96 -19.36
CA SER A 158 -5.77 15.72 -19.64
C SER A 158 -5.48 17.18 -20.01
N GLY A 159 -4.21 17.65 -19.87
CA GLY A 159 -3.82 19.03 -20.18
C GLY A 159 -4.19 20.05 -19.10
N ILE A 160 -4.48 19.59 -17.87
CA ILE A 160 -4.80 20.47 -16.75
C ILE A 160 -3.50 20.80 -16.02
N THR A 161 -3.08 22.06 -16.13
CA THR A 161 -1.87 22.58 -15.46
C THR A 161 -2.20 23.11 -14.05
N ASP A 162 -1.17 23.38 -13.27
CA ASP A 162 -1.31 23.89 -11.91
C ASP A 162 -2.01 25.26 -11.84
N GLU A 163 -2.00 26.02 -12.93
CA GLU A 163 -2.69 27.31 -13.02
C GLU A 163 -4.21 27.15 -13.26
N LEU A 164 -4.62 25.97 -13.74
CA LEU A 164 -6.03 25.69 -14.07
C LEU A 164 -6.81 25.05 -12.92
N ILE A 165 -6.14 24.64 -11.83
CA ILE A 165 -6.74 23.90 -10.74
C ILE A 165 -6.11 24.28 -9.40
N ASN A 166 -6.92 24.38 -8.35
CA ASN A 166 -6.38 24.55 -6.99
C ASN A 166 -6.10 23.18 -6.35
N LYS A 167 -4.86 22.69 -6.46
CA LYS A 167 -4.44 21.43 -5.86
C LYS A 167 -4.17 21.60 -4.36
N VAL A 168 -4.66 20.66 -3.55
CA VAL A 168 -4.38 20.56 -2.12
C VAL A 168 -3.97 19.13 -1.78
N ASN A 169 -3.09 18.97 -0.78
CA ASN A 169 -2.70 17.66 -0.29
C ASN A 169 -3.40 17.36 1.04
N MET A 170 -4.09 16.24 1.09
CA MET A 170 -4.80 15.74 2.28
C MET A 170 -4.77 14.21 2.28
N ASP A 171 -4.86 13.60 3.45
CA ASP A 171 -5.20 12.19 3.55
C ASP A 171 -6.67 11.93 3.14
N TYR A 172 -7.03 10.67 2.99
CA TYR A 172 -8.38 10.32 2.49
C TYR A 172 -9.49 10.70 3.47
N THR A 173 -9.23 10.61 4.77
CA THR A 173 -10.20 10.89 5.83
C THR A 173 -10.52 12.39 5.87
N GLU A 174 -9.48 13.23 5.86
CA GLU A 174 -9.63 14.69 5.79
C GLU A 174 -10.31 15.12 4.48
N ALA A 175 -9.89 14.55 3.35
CA ALA A 175 -10.47 14.87 2.04
C ALA A 175 -11.95 14.52 1.95
N ALA A 176 -12.36 13.35 2.47
CA ALA A 176 -13.76 12.94 2.51
C ALA A 176 -14.62 13.89 3.37
N GLU A 177 -14.13 14.28 4.56
CA GLU A 177 -14.82 15.23 5.43
C GLU A 177 -14.98 16.60 4.76
N LYS A 178 -13.90 17.13 4.15
CA LYS A 178 -13.93 18.42 3.45
C LYS A 178 -14.81 18.39 2.21
N LEU A 179 -14.86 17.28 1.48
CA LEU A 179 -15.79 17.11 0.35
C LEU A 179 -17.25 17.16 0.82
N LYS A 180 -17.56 16.42 1.89
CA LYS A 180 -18.89 16.41 2.50
C LYS A 180 -19.33 17.81 2.91
N ASN A 181 -18.45 18.59 3.52
CA ASN A 181 -18.70 19.94 3.98
C ASN A 181 -18.69 21.00 2.85
N GLY A 182 -18.32 20.62 1.62
CA GLY A 182 -18.24 21.55 0.48
C GLY A 182 -17.02 22.47 0.53
N GLU A 183 -16.00 22.13 1.29
CA GLU A 183 -14.74 22.88 1.39
C GLU A 183 -13.78 22.56 0.24
N ILE A 184 -13.93 21.38 -0.38
CA ILE A 184 -13.28 21.00 -1.63
C ILE A 184 -14.34 20.47 -2.62
N ASP A 185 -14.00 20.47 -3.91
CA ASP A 185 -14.91 20.06 -4.99
C ASP A 185 -14.74 18.58 -5.36
N ALA A 186 -13.53 18.04 -5.23
CA ALA A 186 -13.18 16.66 -5.56
C ALA A 186 -11.99 16.17 -4.75
N PHE A 187 -11.84 14.85 -4.65
CA PHE A 187 -10.59 14.25 -4.22
C PHE A 187 -10.25 13.00 -5.02
N PHE A 188 -8.95 12.77 -5.19
CA PHE A 188 -8.39 11.54 -5.74
C PHE A 188 -8.14 10.53 -4.62
N CYS A 189 -8.40 9.25 -4.91
CA CYS A 189 -8.11 8.13 -4.03
C CYS A 189 -7.66 6.92 -4.88
N THR A 190 -6.38 6.58 -4.85
CA THR A 190 -5.89 5.35 -5.49
C THR A 190 -5.76 4.27 -4.43
N ALA A 191 -6.67 3.32 -4.46
CA ALA A 191 -6.75 2.23 -3.49
C ALA A 191 -7.53 1.05 -4.07
N GLY A 192 -7.48 -0.09 -3.39
CA GLY A 192 -8.36 -1.21 -3.70
C GLY A 192 -9.85 -0.80 -3.65
N THR A 193 -10.63 -1.23 -4.62
CA THR A 193 -12.07 -0.91 -4.69
C THR A 193 -12.83 -1.51 -3.53
N ARG A 194 -13.84 -0.79 -3.07
CA ARG A 194 -14.46 -0.77 -1.76
C ARG A 194 -13.55 -0.17 -0.69
N THR A 195 -12.93 0.97 -1.04
CA THR A 195 -12.18 1.75 -0.06
C THR A 195 -13.10 2.23 1.06
N GLY A 196 -12.75 1.90 2.30
CA GLY A 196 -13.62 2.13 3.46
C GLY A 196 -14.04 3.59 3.66
N VAL A 197 -13.14 4.55 3.41
CA VAL A 197 -13.44 5.98 3.52
C VAL A 197 -14.50 6.43 2.50
N ILE A 198 -14.45 5.92 1.26
CA ILE A 198 -15.44 6.24 0.23
C ILE A 198 -16.77 5.56 0.56
N GLU A 199 -16.73 4.31 1.04
CA GLU A 199 -17.94 3.60 1.48
C GLU A 199 -18.65 4.33 2.63
N GLN A 200 -17.90 4.84 3.60
CA GLN A 200 -18.46 5.62 4.69
C GLN A 200 -19.01 6.95 4.20
N LEU A 201 -18.27 7.67 3.37
CA LEU A 201 -18.72 8.94 2.78
C LEU A 201 -20.03 8.76 2.00
N ALA A 202 -20.15 7.70 1.19
CA ALA A 202 -21.36 7.42 0.40
C ALA A 202 -22.61 7.15 1.24
N LYS A 203 -22.46 6.78 2.52
CA LYS A 203 -23.58 6.66 3.48
C LYS A 203 -23.99 8.00 4.08
N GLU A 204 -23.08 8.98 4.06
CA GLU A 204 -23.27 10.29 4.70
C GLU A 204 -23.69 11.39 3.72
N CYS A 205 -23.30 11.28 2.47
CA CYS A 205 -23.73 12.21 1.40
C CYS A 205 -23.73 11.50 0.03
N ASP A 206 -24.55 12.01 -0.88
CA ASP A 206 -24.60 11.51 -2.26
C ASP A 206 -23.31 11.86 -2.99
N ILE A 207 -22.59 10.84 -3.43
CA ILE A 207 -21.35 10.98 -4.19
C ILE A 207 -21.51 10.49 -5.64
N ARG A 208 -20.55 10.86 -6.47
CA ARG A 208 -20.29 10.29 -7.78
C ARG A 208 -18.82 10.01 -7.93
N LEU A 209 -18.49 8.89 -8.57
CA LEU A 209 -17.16 8.66 -9.12
C LEU A 209 -17.11 9.17 -10.57
N VAL A 210 -16.07 9.92 -10.90
CA VAL A 210 -15.87 10.45 -12.26
C VAL A 210 -15.11 9.43 -13.09
N SER A 211 -15.68 9.02 -14.23
CA SER A 211 -14.99 8.17 -15.21
C SER A 211 -13.94 8.96 -15.99
N LEU A 212 -12.84 8.30 -16.29
CA LEU A 212 -11.89 8.76 -17.31
C LEU A 212 -12.44 8.40 -18.71
N ASP A 213 -12.34 9.31 -19.65
CA ASP A 213 -12.69 9.03 -21.04
C ASP A 213 -11.62 8.16 -21.73
N ASP A 214 -11.98 7.55 -22.85
CA ASP A 214 -11.08 6.67 -23.59
C ASP A 214 -9.79 7.38 -24.02
N LYS A 215 -9.85 8.66 -24.36
CA LYS A 215 -8.68 9.46 -24.74
C LYS A 215 -7.70 9.64 -23.56
N CYS A 216 -8.21 9.87 -22.36
CA CYS A 216 -7.40 9.94 -21.14
C CYS A 216 -6.77 8.57 -20.84
N ILE A 217 -7.57 7.49 -20.90
CA ILE A 217 -7.10 6.12 -20.72
C ILE A 217 -5.97 5.78 -21.70
N ASP A 218 -6.18 6.01 -23.01
CA ASP A 218 -5.19 5.72 -24.05
C ASP A 218 -3.86 6.45 -23.80
N LYS A 219 -3.94 7.73 -23.42
CA LYS A 219 -2.75 8.51 -23.08
C LYS A 219 -2.04 7.99 -21.82
N MET A 220 -2.80 7.59 -20.78
CA MET A 220 -2.25 7.02 -19.56
C MET A 220 -1.51 5.71 -19.87
N LEU A 221 -2.14 4.77 -20.59
CA LEU A 221 -1.53 3.49 -20.95
C LEU A 221 -0.31 3.64 -21.87
N SER A 222 -0.32 4.67 -22.74
CA SER A 222 0.84 4.97 -23.60
C SER A 222 2.02 5.60 -22.85
N ALA A 223 1.73 6.40 -21.82
CA ALA A 223 2.76 7.14 -21.09
C ALA A 223 3.32 6.36 -19.88
N TYR A 224 2.54 5.45 -19.29
CA TYR A 224 2.83 4.76 -18.03
C TYR A 224 2.59 3.25 -18.16
N SER A 225 3.64 2.49 -18.42
CA SER A 225 3.60 1.07 -18.83
C SER A 225 3.05 0.12 -17.77
N LEU A 226 3.04 0.49 -16.49
CA LEU A 226 2.52 -0.33 -15.39
C LEU A 226 1.11 0.10 -14.95
N CYS A 227 0.48 1.02 -15.69
CA CYS A 227 -0.94 1.30 -15.56
C CYS A 227 -1.76 0.36 -16.44
N GLU A 228 -2.95 0.01 -15.98
CA GLU A 228 -3.93 -0.76 -16.73
C GLU A 228 -5.29 -0.06 -16.75
N LYS A 229 -6.12 -0.35 -17.78
CA LYS A 229 -7.53 0.08 -17.75
C LYS A 229 -8.24 -0.70 -16.66
N TYR A 230 -8.93 0.00 -15.77
CA TYR A 230 -9.62 -0.58 -14.65
C TYR A 230 -11.08 -0.16 -14.63
N ILE A 231 -11.98 -1.09 -14.29
CA ILE A 231 -13.41 -0.84 -14.18
C ILE A 231 -13.84 -1.07 -12.74
N ILE A 232 -14.43 -0.05 -12.14
CA ILE A 232 -15.09 -0.14 -10.84
C ILE A 232 -16.55 -0.49 -11.12
N PRO A 233 -17.01 -1.70 -10.77
CA PRO A 233 -18.36 -2.16 -11.11
C PRO A 233 -19.46 -1.31 -10.49
N ALA A 234 -20.58 -1.19 -11.16
CA ALA A 234 -21.79 -0.62 -10.59
C ALA A 234 -22.15 -1.29 -9.25
N GLY A 235 -22.66 -0.50 -8.31
CA GLY A 235 -23.04 -0.99 -6.99
C GLY A 235 -21.84 -1.22 -6.03
N THR A 236 -20.61 -0.84 -6.41
CA THR A 236 -19.46 -0.87 -5.51
C THR A 236 -19.69 0.03 -4.30
N TYR A 237 -20.25 1.22 -4.50
CA TYR A 237 -20.63 2.16 -3.45
C TYR A 237 -22.11 2.49 -3.51
N GLN A 238 -22.67 2.93 -2.39
CA GLN A 238 -24.08 3.37 -2.34
C GLN A 238 -24.32 4.52 -3.33
N GLY A 239 -25.34 4.38 -4.17
CA GLY A 239 -25.72 5.40 -5.18
C GLY A 239 -24.86 5.43 -6.44
N GLN A 240 -23.93 4.48 -6.61
CA GLN A 240 -23.17 4.26 -7.84
C GLN A 240 -23.93 3.26 -8.72
N ASP A 241 -24.70 3.76 -9.69
CA ASP A 241 -25.63 2.97 -10.50
C ASP A 241 -25.02 2.46 -11.82
N SER A 242 -23.78 2.84 -12.13
CA SER A 242 -23.07 2.47 -13.38
C SER A 242 -21.61 2.15 -13.12
N ASP A 243 -21.02 1.37 -14.02
CA ASP A 243 -19.58 1.13 -14.05
C ASP A 243 -18.81 2.45 -14.22
N VAL A 244 -17.64 2.54 -13.57
CA VAL A 244 -16.74 3.67 -13.69
C VAL A 244 -15.41 3.19 -14.28
N THR A 245 -15.06 3.73 -15.45
CA THR A 245 -13.78 3.45 -16.10
C THR A 245 -12.70 4.37 -15.55
N THR A 246 -11.58 3.78 -15.17
CA THR A 246 -10.42 4.49 -14.64
C THR A 246 -9.12 3.77 -14.97
N ILE A 247 -8.01 4.21 -14.39
CA ILE A 247 -6.73 3.47 -14.43
C ILE A 247 -6.54 2.67 -13.16
N GLY A 248 -5.86 1.55 -13.28
CA GLY A 248 -5.41 0.71 -12.17
C GLY A 248 -3.88 0.61 -12.12
N VAL A 249 -3.35 0.43 -10.92
CA VAL A 249 -1.95 0.12 -10.68
C VAL A 249 -1.84 -1.03 -9.68
N LYS A 250 -0.82 -1.89 -9.78
CA LYS A 250 -0.62 -2.97 -8.81
C LYS A 250 -0.05 -2.43 -7.50
N ALA A 251 -0.59 -2.92 -6.38
CA ALA A 251 0.04 -2.80 -5.07
C ALA A 251 1.07 -3.93 -4.92
N VAL A 252 2.28 -3.61 -4.48
CA VAL A 252 3.40 -4.56 -4.34
C VAL A 252 3.93 -4.52 -2.92
N LEU A 253 4.03 -5.70 -2.30
CA LEU A 253 4.77 -5.87 -1.05
C LEU A 253 6.26 -5.92 -1.36
N ILE A 254 7.03 -5.06 -0.72
CA ILE A 254 8.50 -5.02 -0.80
C ILE A 254 9.13 -5.24 0.57
N ALA A 255 10.35 -5.76 0.58
CA ALA A 255 11.14 -6.00 1.77
C ALA A 255 12.54 -5.41 1.64
N LYS A 256 13.10 -4.97 2.77
CA LYS A 256 14.50 -4.56 2.86
C LYS A 256 15.40 -5.72 2.46
N GLN A 257 16.29 -5.51 1.50
CA GLN A 257 17.16 -6.55 0.93
C GLN A 257 18.04 -7.25 1.97
N SER A 258 18.34 -6.60 3.10
CA SER A 258 19.20 -7.14 4.15
C SER A 258 18.47 -8.04 5.15
N LEU A 259 17.16 -8.23 5.06
CA LEU A 259 16.44 -9.24 5.83
C LEU A 259 16.90 -10.64 5.40
N SER A 260 16.90 -11.59 6.31
CA SER A 260 17.31 -12.97 5.99
C SER A 260 16.31 -13.65 5.05
N ASP A 261 16.82 -14.54 4.20
CA ASP A 261 15.99 -15.29 3.26
C ASP A 261 14.92 -16.11 3.99
N ASP A 262 15.24 -16.69 5.15
CA ASP A 262 14.29 -17.46 5.96
C ASP A 262 13.11 -16.60 6.45
N VAL A 263 13.39 -15.37 6.90
CA VAL A 263 12.32 -14.46 7.34
C VAL A 263 11.41 -14.08 6.19
N ILE A 264 11.98 -13.70 5.03
CA ILE A 264 11.16 -13.30 3.89
C ILE A 264 10.44 -14.51 3.27
N LYS A 265 11.01 -15.70 3.31
CA LYS A 265 10.29 -16.92 2.95
C LYS A 265 9.07 -17.13 3.83
N ASN A 266 9.19 -16.96 5.15
CA ASN A 266 8.06 -17.06 6.09
C ASN A 266 7.05 -15.92 5.89
N VAL A 267 7.51 -14.69 5.66
CA VAL A 267 6.63 -13.55 5.27
C VAL A 267 5.79 -13.89 4.05
N THR A 268 6.42 -14.46 3.01
CA THR A 268 5.73 -14.86 1.78
C THR A 268 4.75 -16.01 2.04
N LYS A 269 5.16 -16.99 2.84
CA LYS A 269 4.32 -18.11 3.26
C LYS A 269 3.08 -17.63 4.01
N THR A 270 3.25 -16.81 5.06
CA THR A 270 2.14 -16.24 5.85
C THR A 270 1.16 -15.50 4.95
N LEU A 271 1.64 -14.72 3.96
CA LEU A 271 0.79 -14.01 3.01
C LEU A 271 -0.17 -14.95 2.27
N PHE A 272 0.35 -16.05 1.70
CA PHE A 272 -0.47 -16.92 0.84
C PHE A 272 -1.28 -17.96 1.62
N GLU A 273 -0.78 -18.43 2.76
CA GLU A 273 -1.52 -19.38 3.59
C GLU A 273 -2.72 -18.73 4.32
N HIS A 274 -2.67 -17.41 4.54
CA HIS A 274 -3.74 -16.64 5.19
C HIS A 274 -4.53 -15.73 4.23
N ALA A 275 -4.54 -16.04 2.95
CA ALA A 275 -5.24 -15.24 1.93
C ALA A 275 -6.71 -14.92 2.29
N SER A 276 -7.42 -15.87 2.92
CA SER A 276 -8.81 -15.69 3.37
C SER A 276 -8.95 -14.65 4.49
N ASP A 277 -7.97 -14.54 5.39
CA ASP A 277 -8.04 -13.62 6.52
C ASP A 277 -7.96 -12.17 6.05
N PHE A 278 -7.17 -11.90 5.00
CA PHE A 278 -7.11 -10.59 4.36
C PHE A 278 -8.44 -10.19 3.72
N LYS A 279 -9.15 -11.12 3.10
CA LYS A 279 -10.49 -10.86 2.54
C LYS A 279 -11.46 -10.34 3.59
N TYR A 280 -11.48 -10.94 4.78
CA TYR A 280 -12.35 -10.51 5.87
C TYR A 280 -11.93 -9.16 6.45
N ALA A 281 -10.61 -8.94 6.64
CA ALA A 281 -10.09 -7.76 7.30
C ALA A 281 -10.15 -6.49 6.42
N THR A 282 -10.05 -6.64 5.10
CA THR A 282 -9.95 -5.51 4.18
C THR A 282 -11.26 -5.19 3.47
N SER A 283 -12.32 -5.98 3.66
CA SER A 283 -13.58 -5.89 2.89
C SER A 283 -13.38 -6.01 1.36
N LEU A 284 -12.19 -6.41 0.94
CA LEU A 284 -11.88 -6.66 -0.46
C LEU A 284 -12.26 -8.10 -0.83
N ASP A 285 -12.82 -8.25 -2.01
CA ASP A 285 -12.96 -9.57 -2.64
C ASP A 285 -11.64 -9.94 -3.34
N ILE A 286 -10.53 -9.90 -2.58
CA ILE A 286 -9.21 -10.26 -3.07
C ILE A 286 -8.97 -11.74 -2.81
N THR A 287 -8.61 -12.44 -3.86
CA THR A 287 -7.95 -13.75 -3.78
C THR A 287 -6.47 -13.53 -4.08
N PHE A 288 -5.61 -13.81 -3.10
CA PHE A 288 -4.17 -13.85 -3.36
C PHE A 288 -3.86 -15.17 -4.07
N ASP A 289 -3.73 -15.11 -5.40
CA ASP A 289 -3.27 -16.24 -6.20
C ASP A 289 -1.75 -16.18 -6.31
N ILE A 290 -1.08 -17.21 -5.83
CA ILE A 290 0.38 -17.31 -5.90
C ILE A 290 0.90 -17.24 -7.35
N ASN A 291 0.10 -17.71 -8.33
CA ASN A 291 0.47 -17.66 -9.76
C ASN A 291 0.46 -16.22 -10.31
N GLU A 292 -0.28 -15.31 -9.68
CA GLU A 292 -0.37 -13.90 -10.06
C GLU A 292 0.63 -13.01 -9.29
N ALA A 293 1.31 -13.58 -8.30
CA ALA A 293 2.13 -12.82 -7.34
C ALA A 293 3.38 -12.14 -7.96
N ALA A 294 3.76 -12.51 -9.17
CA ALA A 294 4.84 -11.85 -9.91
C ALA A 294 4.34 -10.87 -10.99
N ASN A 295 3.03 -10.82 -11.25
CA ASN A 295 2.47 -10.01 -12.32
C ASN A 295 2.56 -8.50 -12.00
N GLY A 296 3.04 -7.72 -12.97
CA GLY A 296 3.20 -6.27 -12.83
C GLY A 296 4.38 -5.87 -11.93
N VAL A 297 5.33 -6.78 -11.66
CA VAL A 297 6.56 -6.51 -10.91
C VAL A 297 7.76 -6.66 -11.84
N ASP A 298 8.49 -5.57 -12.08
CA ASP A 298 9.63 -5.51 -12.99
C ASP A 298 10.98 -5.32 -12.28
N ILE A 299 10.99 -5.39 -10.95
CA ILE A 299 12.20 -5.38 -10.13
C ILE A 299 12.52 -6.78 -9.58
N PRO A 300 13.79 -7.08 -9.21
CA PRO A 300 14.14 -8.37 -8.63
C PRO A 300 13.40 -8.67 -7.33
N PHE A 301 13.00 -9.92 -7.17
CA PHE A 301 12.41 -10.45 -5.95
C PHE A 301 13.48 -10.75 -4.89
N HIS A 302 13.08 -10.72 -3.63
CA HIS A 302 13.91 -11.17 -2.52
C HIS A 302 14.15 -12.68 -2.63
N LYS A 303 15.38 -13.13 -2.34
CA LYS A 303 15.74 -14.56 -2.45
C LYS A 303 14.84 -15.47 -1.60
N GLY A 304 14.44 -15.00 -0.41
CA GLY A 304 13.50 -15.72 0.44
C GLY A 304 12.11 -15.88 -0.19
N ALA A 305 11.59 -14.84 -0.84
CA ALA A 305 10.33 -14.92 -1.59
C ALA A 305 10.47 -15.87 -2.78
N ALA A 306 11.56 -15.74 -3.55
CA ALA A 306 11.86 -16.64 -4.68
C ALA A 306 11.98 -18.11 -4.26
N ALA A 307 12.53 -18.40 -3.07
CA ALA A 307 12.59 -19.75 -2.54
C ALA A 307 11.19 -20.33 -2.30
N TYR A 308 10.28 -19.55 -1.72
CA TYR A 308 8.89 -19.97 -1.54
C TYR A 308 8.19 -20.23 -2.87
N TYR A 309 8.34 -19.32 -3.85
CA TYR A 309 7.77 -19.50 -5.20
C TYR A 309 8.31 -20.74 -5.91
N THR A 310 9.61 -21.01 -5.80
CA THR A 310 10.24 -22.20 -6.41
C THR A 310 9.65 -23.50 -5.85
N GLU A 311 9.34 -23.56 -4.55
CA GLU A 311 8.67 -24.71 -3.93
C GLU A 311 7.26 -24.95 -4.49
N HIS A 312 6.65 -23.93 -5.09
CA HIS A 312 5.34 -24.00 -5.75
C HIS A 312 5.45 -24.04 -7.29
N GLY A 313 6.64 -24.27 -7.84
CA GLY A 313 6.88 -24.39 -9.28
C GLY A 313 6.88 -23.05 -10.04
N ILE A 314 6.99 -21.94 -9.35
CA ILE A 314 6.99 -20.58 -9.94
C ILE A 314 8.41 -20.02 -9.92
N SER A 315 8.84 -19.48 -11.06
CA SER A 315 10.14 -18.80 -11.19
C SER A 315 9.95 -17.28 -11.22
N VAL A 316 10.74 -16.57 -10.42
CA VAL A 316 10.77 -15.10 -10.38
C VAL A 316 12.20 -14.58 -10.55
N LEU A 317 12.34 -13.33 -11.04
CA LEU A 317 13.63 -12.68 -11.21
C LEU A 317 14.22 -12.33 -9.84
N THR A 318 15.51 -12.66 -9.59
CA THR A 318 16.20 -12.37 -8.31
C THR A 318 17.43 -11.45 -8.46
N GLU A 319 17.90 -11.20 -9.69
CA GLU A 319 19.08 -10.38 -10.02
C GLU A 319 18.78 -9.39 -11.14
#